data_25dd80da13701297b36717636a23da07
#
_entry.id   25dd80da13701297b36717636a23da07
#
_cell.length_a   1.000
_cell.length_b   1.000
_cell.length_c   1.000
_cell.angle_alpha   90.00
_cell.angle_beta   90.00
_cell.angle_gamma   90.00
#
_symmetry.space_group_name_H-M   'P 1'
#
loop_
_entity.id
_entity.type
_entity.pdbx_description
1 polymer ?
#
loop_
_entity_poly.entity_id
_entity_poly.type
_entity_poly.pdbx_seq_one_letter_code
_entity_poly.pdbx_strand_id
1 'polypeptide(L)'
;MLTGKTIVLGVTGGIAAYKSANLASMLIKLHADVHVIMTQNATKFITPMTFETLTNNKCIVDTFDRNFSFDVKHVSLAKRGDLFIVAPCTANVIGKLAHGICDDMLTTTMLATRAPKLIAPAMNTGMWENPILQDNLTKLKGYGYHIIDPIIGRLACGDTGTGKMNSEEVIVEHILSFMAKEHDLAGKHYLISAGPTQEAIDPVRYITNHSSGKMGYAIAKMARLRGAKVTLVSGPVNIKPFCGVDLVPVKSAADMFQAVTSRSAEADVVIMCSAVADYTPAVYADQKVKKHDGDLQIELKRTQDILGWLGEHKPANQTLVGFSMETENLIENSRAKLLKKHADLICANSIAGGNTGFAVDTNKVTLISSQEVKELPLCSKEETADLILSHIQTLA
;
A
#
# COMPACT_ATOMS: atom_id res chain seq x y z
N MET A 1 2.11 3.92 12.61
CA MET A 1 2.07 4.81 11.43
C MET A 1 1.30 6.12 11.69
N LEU A 2 0.19 6.11 12.46
CA LEU A 2 -0.61 7.31 12.75
C LEU A 2 -0.50 7.79 14.20
N THR A 3 0.53 7.40 14.94
CA THR A 3 0.74 7.80 16.34
C THR A 3 0.83 9.32 16.46
N GLY A 4 0.03 9.90 17.36
CA GLY A 4 -0.08 11.34 17.59
C GLY A 4 -0.83 12.10 16.49
N LYS A 5 -1.53 11.40 15.58
CA LYS A 5 -2.35 11.98 14.53
C LYS A 5 -3.83 11.90 14.88
N THR A 6 -4.54 12.99 14.68
CA THR A 6 -5.97 13.09 14.87
C THR A 6 -6.69 13.00 13.53
N ILE A 7 -7.53 11.96 13.36
CA ILE A 7 -8.35 11.76 12.18
C ILE A 7 -9.83 12.04 12.52
N VAL A 8 -10.45 12.93 11.76
CA VAL A 8 -11.89 13.21 11.91
C VAL A 8 -12.66 12.44 10.83
N LEU A 9 -13.46 11.47 11.26
CA LEU A 9 -14.29 10.62 10.40
C LEU A 9 -15.72 11.13 10.37
N GLY A 10 -16.16 11.63 9.22
CA GLY A 10 -17.54 11.95 8.93
C GLY A 10 -18.31 10.74 8.42
N VAL A 11 -19.47 10.44 9.02
CA VAL A 11 -20.34 9.34 8.61
C VAL A 11 -21.68 9.88 8.16
N THR A 12 -22.09 9.55 6.92
CA THR A 12 -23.34 10.06 6.34
C THR A 12 -24.38 8.97 6.14
N GLY A 13 -25.65 9.38 5.95
CA GLY A 13 -26.80 8.50 5.93
C GLY A 13 -26.93 7.67 4.66
N GLY A 14 -26.31 6.52 4.65
CA GLY A 14 -26.40 5.50 3.60
C GLY A 14 -26.08 4.12 4.13
N ILE A 15 -26.49 3.08 3.43
CA ILE A 15 -26.27 1.70 3.87
C ILE A 15 -24.79 1.39 4.17
N ALA A 16 -23.86 2.01 3.43
CA ALA A 16 -22.43 1.81 3.64
C ALA A 16 -21.90 2.38 4.98
N ALA A 17 -22.74 3.05 5.80
CA ALA A 17 -22.35 3.56 7.12
C ALA A 17 -21.84 2.46 8.06
N TYR A 18 -22.31 1.21 7.92
CA TYR A 18 -21.80 0.09 8.73
C TYR A 18 -20.30 -0.17 8.52
N LYS A 19 -19.77 0.12 7.33
CA LYS A 19 -18.36 -0.04 7.00
C LYS A 19 -17.47 0.96 7.74
N SER A 20 -18.02 2.11 8.10
CA SER A 20 -17.27 3.14 8.83
C SER A 20 -16.83 2.68 10.23
N ALA A 21 -17.55 1.73 10.83
CA ALA A 21 -17.12 1.12 12.10
C ALA A 21 -15.83 0.31 11.93
N ASN A 22 -15.73 -0.47 10.86
CA ASN A 22 -14.50 -1.19 10.54
C ASN A 22 -13.36 -0.22 10.20
N LEU A 23 -13.63 0.82 9.41
CA LEU A 23 -12.66 1.86 9.09
C LEU A 23 -12.13 2.54 10.37
N ALA A 24 -13.01 2.92 11.31
CA ALA A 24 -12.60 3.47 12.60
C ALA A 24 -11.70 2.51 13.38
N SER A 25 -12.07 1.22 13.44
CA SER A 25 -11.27 0.18 14.10
C SER A 25 -9.89 0.02 13.46
N MET A 26 -9.79 0.09 12.11
CA MET A 26 -8.50 0.02 11.40
C MET A 26 -7.62 1.23 11.73
N LEU A 27 -8.18 2.43 11.78
CA LEU A 27 -7.44 3.65 12.13
C LEU A 27 -6.93 3.62 13.58
N ILE A 28 -7.74 3.12 14.52
CA ILE A 28 -7.32 2.92 15.92
C ILE A 28 -6.16 1.91 16.02
N LYS A 29 -6.21 0.80 15.26
CA LYS A 29 -5.10 -0.17 15.22
C LYS A 29 -3.80 0.44 14.66
N LEU A 30 -3.89 1.49 13.86
CA LEU A 30 -2.75 2.28 13.38
C LEU A 30 -2.33 3.39 14.35
N HIS A 31 -2.90 3.41 15.57
CA HIS A 31 -2.64 4.36 16.64
C HIS A 31 -3.08 5.80 16.35
N ALA A 32 -4.11 6.00 15.52
CA ALA A 32 -4.72 7.31 15.33
C ALA A 32 -5.65 7.66 16.50
N ASP A 33 -5.74 8.96 16.84
CA ASP A 33 -6.82 9.51 17.65
C ASP A 33 -8.01 9.81 16.73
N VAL A 34 -9.08 9.00 16.79
CA VAL A 34 -10.20 9.06 15.87
C VAL A 34 -11.40 9.75 16.51
N HIS A 35 -11.86 10.84 15.93
CA HIS A 35 -13.08 11.54 16.29
C HIS A 35 -14.15 11.35 15.22
N VAL A 36 -15.38 11.02 15.62
CA VAL A 36 -16.45 10.74 14.67
C VAL A 36 -17.54 11.79 14.74
N ILE A 37 -17.93 12.29 13.54
CA ILE A 37 -19.08 13.17 13.36
C ILE A 37 -20.09 12.42 12.47
N MET A 38 -21.33 12.29 12.93
CA MET A 38 -22.40 11.66 12.18
C MET A 38 -23.44 12.69 11.75
N THR A 39 -23.93 12.54 10.52
CA THR A 39 -25.18 13.26 10.17
C THR A 39 -26.37 12.62 10.86
N GLN A 40 -27.46 13.38 11.08
CA GLN A 40 -28.69 12.85 11.68
C GLN A 40 -29.25 11.63 10.91
N ASN A 41 -29.09 11.60 9.58
CA ASN A 41 -29.51 10.46 8.79
C ASN A 41 -28.61 9.23 8.98
N ALA A 42 -27.31 9.41 9.32
CA ALA A 42 -26.41 8.29 9.57
C ALA A 42 -26.85 7.49 10.83
N THR A 43 -27.41 8.16 11.84
CA THR A 43 -27.86 7.51 13.09
C THR A 43 -28.97 6.50 12.88
N LYS A 44 -29.67 6.55 11.72
CA LYS A 44 -30.70 5.58 11.33
C LYS A 44 -30.12 4.25 10.79
N PHE A 45 -28.83 4.23 10.43
CA PHE A 45 -28.15 3.05 9.91
C PHE A 45 -27.20 2.42 10.93
N ILE A 46 -26.58 3.24 11.76
CA ILE A 46 -25.64 2.82 12.82
C ILE A 46 -25.71 3.81 13.97
N THR A 47 -25.57 3.32 15.20
CA THR A 47 -25.70 4.19 16.38
C THR A 47 -24.39 4.91 16.73
N PRO A 48 -24.45 6.12 17.32
CA PRO A 48 -23.28 6.81 17.86
C PRO A 48 -22.47 5.98 18.84
N MET A 49 -23.15 5.18 19.68
CA MET A 49 -22.53 4.30 20.67
C MET A 49 -21.52 3.33 20.06
N THR A 50 -21.73 2.85 18.83
CA THR A 50 -20.78 1.99 18.14
C THR A 50 -19.42 2.68 17.98
N PHE A 51 -19.42 3.94 17.57
CA PHE A 51 -18.19 4.70 17.39
C PHE A 51 -17.57 5.13 18.70
N GLU A 52 -18.36 5.50 19.70
CA GLU A 52 -17.89 5.85 21.04
C GLU A 52 -17.16 4.67 21.69
N THR A 53 -17.72 3.46 21.56
CA THR A 53 -17.09 2.23 22.07
C THR A 53 -15.77 1.91 21.35
N LEU A 54 -15.70 2.13 20.03
CA LEU A 54 -14.50 1.82 19.24
C LEU A 54 -13.38 2.84 19.44
N THR A 55 -13.72 4.14 19.55
CA THR A 55 -12.74 5.22 19.53
C THR A 55 -12.40 5.77 20.91
N ASN A 56 -13.18 5.42 21.90
CA ASN A 56 -13.15 6.03 23.26
C ASN A 56 -13.30 7.57 23.22
N ASN A 57 -13.89 8.09 22.16
CA ASN A 57 -14.23 9.49 21.98
C ASN A 57 -15.75 9.64 21.78
N LYS A 58 -16.32 10.75 22.27
CA LYS A 58 -17.75 11.02 22.04
C LYS A 58 -18.02 11.22 20.55
N CYS A 59 -19.02 10.54 20.02
CA CYS A 59 -19.54 10.72 18.68
C CYS A 59 -20.46 11.95 18.64
N ILE A 60 -20.18 12.89 17.73
CA ILE A 60 -20.92 14.15 17.64
C ILE A 60 -21.95 14.07 16.52
N VAL A 61 -23.22 14.38 16.86
CA VAL A 61 -24.34 14.37 15.90
C VAL A 61 -24.94 15.76 15.77
N ASP A 62 -25.21 16.42 16.89
CA ASP A 62 -25.88 17.72 16.93
C ASP A 62 -24.87 18.85 17.19
N THR A 63 -24.99 19.92 16.40
CA THR A 63 -24.19 21.14 16.56
C THR A 63 -24.50 21.87 17.87
N PHE A 64 -25.73 21.73 18.38
CA PHE A 64 -26.26 22.47 19.53
C PHE A 64 -26.48 21.60 20.79
N ASP A 65 -25.84 20.41 20.83
CA ASP A 65 -25.88 19.57 22.03
C ASP A 65 -25.29 20.33 23.23
N ARG A 66 -26.11 20.56 24.26
CA ARG A 66 -25.75 21.34 25.45
C ARG A 66 -25.01 20.55 26.54
N ASN A 67 -24.82 19.26 26.38
CA ASN A 67 -24.17 18.39 27.38
C ASN A 67 -22.63 18.44 27.29
N PHE A 68 -22.05 19.62 27.08
CA PHE A 68 -20.61 19.78 26.89
C PHE A 68 -20.02 20.95 27.67
N SER A 69 -18.71 20.85 27.98
CA SER A 69 -17.85 21.98 28.35
C SER A 69 -17.92 23.09 27.29
N PHE A 70 -17.72 24.33 27.72
CA PHE A 70 -17.82 25.58 26.94
C PHE A 70 -16.88 25.70 25.69
N ASP A 71 -16.71 24.62 24.92
CA ASP A 71 -15.88 24.62 23.71
C ASP A 71 -16.73 24.54 22.45
N VAL A 72 -16.45 25.42 21.48
CA VAL A 72 -17.13 25.44 20.19
C VAL A 72 -16.62 24.25 19.38
N LYS A 73 -17.27 23.11 19.49
CA LYS A 73 -16.79 21.81 19.04
C LYS A 73 -16.39 21.72 17.57
N HIS A 74 -17.17 22.32 16.65
CA HIS A 74 -16.80 22.32 15.24
C HIS A 74 -15.49 23.10 14.99
N VAL A 75 -15.22 24.18 15.74
CA VAL A 75 -13.97 24.94 15.63
C VAL A 75 -12.80 24.17 16.26
N SER A 76 -13.02 23.57 17.43
CA SER A 76 -12.03 22.79 18.14
C SER A 76 -11.56 21.60 17.30
N LEU A 77 -12.51 20.81 16.76
CA LEU A 77 -12.18 19.67 15.88
C LEU A 77 -11.55 20.13 14.56
N ALA A 78 -12.04 21.24 13.95
CA ALA A 78 -11.47 21.78 12.72
C ALA A 78 -9.99 22.18 12.88
N LYS A 79 -9.60 22.63 14.07
CA LYS A 79 -8.20 22.99 14.40
C LYS A 79 -7.35 21.80 14.80
N ARG A 80 -7.95 20.82 15.50
CA ARG A 80 -7.24 19.66 16.07
C ARG A 80 -7.00 18.55 15.02
N GLY A 81 -7.92 18.39 14.06
CA GLY A 81 -7.83 17.34 13.06
C GLY A 81 -6.65 17.52 12.11
N ASP A 82 -5.78 16.51 12.01
CA ASP A 82 -4.70 16.47 11.02
C ASP A 82 -5.22 16.08 9.64
N LEU A 83 -6.35 15.34 9.56
CA LEU A 83 -7.00 14.93 8.33
C LEU A 83 -8.50 14.70 8.57
N PHE A 84 -9.30 15.04 7.58
CA PHE A 84 -10.74 14.82 7.55
C PHE A 84 -11.13 13.85 6.44
N ILE A 85 -11.90 12.82 6.77
CA ILE A 85 -12.43 11.85 5.81
C ILE A 85 -13.93 11.70 6.01
N VAL A 86 -14.72 11.81 4.94
CA VAL A 86 -16.15 11.50 4.95
C VAL A 86 -16.36 10.16 4.24
N ALA A 87 -16.67 9.14 5.01
CA ALA A 87 -16.88 7.78 4.54
C ALA A 87 -18.00 7.07 5.32
N PRO A 88 -19.11 6.70 4.67
CA PRO A 88 -19.47 7.04 3.30
C PRO A 88 -19.79 8.50 3.11
N CYS A 89 -19.60 9.04 1.89
CA CYS A 89 -20.06 10.36 1.50
C CYS A 89 -21.22 10.25 0.52
N THR A 90 -22.44 10.62 0.97
CA THR A 90 -23.64 10.61 0.13
C THR A 90 -23.67 11.77 -0.85
N ALA A 91 -24.42 11.64 -1.97
CA ALA A 91 -24.63 12.71 -2.94
C ALA A 91 -25.16 14.00 -2.29
N ASN A 92 -26.04 13.89 -1.27
CA ASN A 92 -26.52 15.02 -0.50
C ASN A 92 -25.38 15.82 0.15
N VAL A 93 -24.46 15.14 0.84
CA VAL A 93 -23.34 15.80 1.51
C VAL A 93 -22.32 16.33 0.47
N ILE A 94 -22.07 15.62 -0.63
CA ILE A 94 -21.26 16.13 -1.76
C ILE A 94 -21.82 17.45 -2.28
N GLY A 95 -23.14 17.51 -2.52
CA GLY A 95 -23.82 18.73 -2.97
C GLY A 95 -23.68 19.88 -1.97
N LYS A 96 -23.88 19.60 -0.66
CA LYS A 96 -23.70 20.62 0.39
C LYS A 96 -22.28 21.16 0.42
N LEU A 97 -21.27 20.28 0.45
CA LEU A 97 -19.86 20.68 0.49
C LEU A 97 -19.46 21.50 -0.75
N ALA A 98 -19.94 21.11 -1.95
CA ALA A 98 -19.64 21.81 -3.20
C ALA A 98 -20.23 23.22 -3.28
N HIS A 99 -21.27 23.50 -2.49
CA HIS A 99 -21.98 24.81 -2.46
C HIS A 99 -21.84 25.56 -1.13
N GLY A 100 -20.99 25.05 -0.19
CA GLY A 100 -20.74 25.71 1.10
C GLY A 100 -21.95 25.73 2.05
N ILE A 101 -22.85 24.76 1.92
CA ILE A 101 -24.03 24.63 2.81
C ILE A 101 -23.59 23.96 4.11
N CYS A 102 -23.72 24.68 5.21
CA CYS A 102 -23.24 24.27 6.56
C CYS A 102 -24.41 24.24 7.55
N ASP A 103 -25.38 23.35 7.33
CA ASP A 103 -26.61 23.24 8.09
C ASP A 103 -26.57 22.09 9.15
N ASP A 104 -25.42 21.40 9.25
CA ASP A 104 -25.17 20.35 10.25
C ASP A 104 -23.71 20.39 10.77
N MET A 105 -23.45 19.65 11.84
CA MET A 105 -22.12 19.59 12.48
C MET A 105 -21.01 19.14 11.55
N LEU A 106 -21.27 18.16 10.67
CA LEU A 106 -20.29 17.63 9.73
C LEU A 106 -19.88 18.68 8.69
N THR A 107 -20.85 19.25 7.99
CA THR A 107 -20.60 20.21 6.91
C THR A 107 -19.99 21.51 7.44
N THR A 108 -20.40 21.95 8.63
CA THR A 108 -19.81 23.11 9.31
C THR A 108 -18.33 22.86 9.66
N THR A 109 -18.00 21.67 10.21
CA THR A 109 -16.63 21.33 10.57
C THR A 109 -15.76 21.17 9.32
N MET A 110 -16.30 20.56 8.27
CA MET A 110 -15.60 20.38 6.98
C MET A 110 -15.27 21.72 6.30
N LEU A 111 -16.13 22.73 6.41
CA LEU A 111 -15.86 24.06 5.87
C LEU A 111 -14.83 24.82 6.72
N ALA A 112 -14.85 24.62 8.05
CA ALA A 112 -13.98 25.35 8.97
C ALA A 112 -12.52 24.84 8.98
N THR A 113 -12.28 23.58 8.58
CA THR A 113 -10.93 22.99 8.64
C THR A 113 -10.03 23.41 7.48
N ARG A 114 -8.73 23.54 7.79
CA ARG A 114 -7.65 23.71 6.79
C ARG A 114 -6.88 22.43 6.51
N ALA A 115 -7.12 21.37 7.26
CA ALA A 115 -6.49 20.07 7.06
C ALA A 115 -6.93 19.41 5.74
N PRO A 116 -6.17 18.45 5.21
CA PRO A 116 -6.56 17.67 4.04
C PRO A 116 -7.96 17.06 4.20
N LYS A 117 -8.74 17.11 3.12
CA LYS A 117 -10.13 16.66 3.08
C LYS A 117 -10.28 15.53 2.06
N LEU A 118 -10.68 14.36 2.54
CA LEU A 118 -10.94 13.18 1.72
C LEU A 118 -12.43 12.86 1.75
N ILE A 119 -12.98 12.40 0.63
CA ILE A 119 -14.34 11.86 0.59
C ILE A 119 -14.37 10.52 -0.13
N ALA A 120 -15.11 9.57 0.42
CA ALA A 120 -15.36 8.25 -0.17
C ALA A 120 -16.85 8.17 -0.57
N PRO A 121 -17.21 8.49 -1.82
CA PRO A 121 -18.58 8.47 -2.29
C PRO A 121 -19.22 7.08 -2.18
N ALA A 122 -20.52 7.07 -1.84
CA ALA A 122 -21.33 5.85 -1.82
C ALA A 122 -22.79 6.19 -2.17
N MET A 123 -23.26 5.63 -3.29
CA MET A 123 -24.61 5.89 -3.80
C MET A 123 -25.02 4.87 -4.86
N ASN A 124 -26.27 4.96 -5.35
CA ASN A 124 -26.73 4.22 -6.52
C ASN A 124 -26.00 4.66 -7.78
N THR A 125 -25.88 3.77 -8.78
CA THR A 125 -25.18 4.03 -10.05
C THR A 125 -25.79 5.22 -10.81
N GLY A 126 -27.11 5.31 -10.92
CA GLY A 126 -27.75 6.44 -11.59
C GLY A 126 -27.48 7.79 -10.90
N MET A 127 -27.30 7.80 -9.57
CA MET A 127 -26.86 9.00 -8.84
C MET A 127 -25.37 9.30 -9.14
N TRP A 128 -24.52 8.27 -9.19
CA TRP A 128 -23.10 8.44 -9.50
C TRP A 128 -22.89 9.01 -10.90
N GLU A 129 -23.61 8.51 -11.89
CA GLU A 129 -23.53 8.95 -13.29
C GLU A 129 -24.23 10.29 -13.57
N ASN A 130 -24.97 10.82 -12.59
CA ASN A 130 -25.70 12.07 -12.77
C ASN A 130 -24.75 13.25 -13.02
N PRO A 131 -24.94 14.03 -14.10
CA PRO A 131 -24.06 15.15 -14.43
C PRO A 131 -23.92 16.18 -13.30
N ILE A 132 -24.99 16.45 -12.53
CA ILE A 132 -24.94 17.38 -11.40
C ILE A 132 -23.99 16.87 -10.32
N LEU A 133 -23.97 15.56 -10.05
CA LEU A 133 -23.03 14.99 -9.09
C LEU A 133 -21.60 15.08 -9.60
N GLN A 134 -21.35 14.75 -10.86
CA GLN A 134 -20.01 14.80 -11.47
C GLN A 134 -19.46 16.24 -11.49
N ASP A 135 -20.31 17.24 -11.75
CA ASP A 135 -19.96 18.66 -11.65
C ASP A 135 -19.58 19.04 -10.20
N ASN A 136 -20.36 18.61 -9.22
CA ASN A 136 -20.05 18.83 -7.80
C ASN A 136 -18.73 18.18 -7.37
N LEU A 137 -18.43 16.97 -7.85
CA LEU A 137 -17.15 16.30 -7.58
C LEU A 137 -15.98 17.05 -8.23
N THR A 138 -16.16 17.53 -9.45
CA THR A 138 -15.16 18.35 -10.16
C THR A 138 -14.88 19.65 -9.42
N LYS A 139 -15.92 20.34 -8.93
CA LYS A 139 -15.81 21.51 -8.06
C LYS A 139 -14.99 21.21 -6.80
N LEU A 140 -15.34 20.11 -6.10
CA LEU A 140 -14.66 19.73 -4.87
C LEU A 140 -13.18 19.39 -5.11
N LYS A 141 -12.84 18.71 -6.23
CA LYS A 141 -11.44 18.50 -6.64
C LYS A 141 -10.73 19.84 -6.83
N GLY A 142 -11.36 20.82 -7.47
CA GLY A 142 -10.83 22.18 -7.64
C GLY A 142 -10.62 22.94 -6.33
N TYR A 143 -11.36 22.59 -5.28
CA TYR A 143 -11.21 23.15 -3.92
C TYR A 143 -10.23 22.34 -3.04
N GLY A 144 -9.51 21.38 -3.61
CA GLY A 144 -8.51 20.61 -2.91
C GLY A 144 -9.06 19.41 -2.12
N TYR A 145 -10.30 18.97 -2.39
CA TYR A 145 -10.79 17.70 -1.84
C TYR A 145 -10.22 16.53 -2.64
N HIS A 146 -9.78 15.50 -1.94
CA HIS A 146 -9.39 14.25 -2.55
C HIS A 146 -10.57 13.28 -2.60
N ILE A 147 -10.91 12.82 -3.80
CA ILE A 147 -12.01 11.88 -4.02
C ILE A 147 -11.44 10.48 -4.11
N ILE A 148 -11.90 9.59 -3.23
CA ILE A 148 -11.59 8.17 -3.30
C ILE A 148 -12.71 7.52 -4.11
N ASP A 149 -12.47 7.32 -5.40
CA ASP A 149 -13.49 6.88 -6.34
C ASP A 149 -14.16 5.57 -5.89
N PRO A 150 -15.49 5.46 -6.05
CA PRO A 150 -16.23 4.25 -5.76
C PRO A 150 -15.86 3.13 -6.73
N ILE A 151 -16.06 1.90 -6.30
CA ILE A 151 -15.80 0.71 -7.12
C ILE A 151 -17.06 0.22 -7.83
N ILE A 152 -16.84 -0.55 -8.89
CA ILE A 152 -17.89 -1.32 -9.56
C ILE A 152 -18.24 -2.54 -8.71
N GLY A 153 -19.52 -2.82 -8.53
CA GLY A 153 -19.97 -4.00 -7.81
C GLY A 153 -21.48 -4.05 -7.64
N ARG A 154 -21.95 -5.12 -6.99
CA ARG A 154 -23.36 -5.26 -6.64
C ARG A 154 -23.70 -4.25 -5.53
N LEU A 155 -24.71 -3.45 -5.78
CA LEU A 155 -25.25 -2.44 -4.87
C LEU A 155 -26.39 -3.00 -4.00
N ALA A 156 -26.75 -2.30 -2.94
CA ALA A 156 -27.82 -2.73 -2.03
C ALA A 156 -29.21 -2.78 -2.70
N CYS A 157 -29.43 -2.01 -3.77
CA CYS A 157 -30.64 -2.08 -4.59
C CYS A 157 -30.72 -3.31 -5.51
N GLY A 158 -29.66 -4.13 -5.57
CA GLY A 158 -29.59 -5.31 -6.46
C GLY A 158 -28.88 -5.04 -7.79
N ASP A 159 -28.73 -3.80 -8.21
CA ASP A 159 -28.05 -3.41 -9.44
C ASP A 159 -26.54 -3.67 -9.36
N THR A 160 -25.91 -3.81 -10.51
CA THR A 160 -24.45 -3.88 -10.64
C THR A 160 -23.97 -2.67 -11.41
N GLY A 161 -23.05 -1.91 -10.83
CA GLY A 161 -22.49 -0.71 -11.45
C GLY A 161 -21.55 0.04 -10.51
N THR A 162 -21.10 1.22 -10.95
CA THR A 162 -20.26 2.11 -10.16
C THR A 162 -21.09 2.86 -9.11
N GLY A 163 -20.59 2.96 -7.88
CA GLY A 163 -21.27 3.69 -6.80
C GLY A 163 -21.08 3.03 -5.42
N LYS A 164 -20.50 1.82 -5.38
CA LYS A 164 -20.16 1.16 -4.12
C LYS A 164 -18.94 1.83 -3.48
N MET A 165 -19.05 2.24 -2.22
CA MET A 165 -17.90 2.78 -1.46
C MET A 165 -16.69 1.84 -1.60
N ASN A 166 -15.53 2.41 -1.84
CA ASN A 166 -14.28 1.66 -1.92
C ASN A 166 -14.04 0.86 -0.64
N SER A 167 -13.12 -0.10 -0.67
CA SER A 167 -12.83 -0.90 0.51
C SER A 167 -12.17 -0.05 1.59
N GLU A 168 -12.34 -0.45 2.84
CA GLU A 168 -11.81 0.24 3.99
C GLU A 168 -10.27 0.26 3.96
N GLU A 169 -9.67 -0.81 3.42
CA GLU A 169 -8.22 -0.92 3.23
C GLU A 169 -7.71 0.17 2.28
N VAL A 170 -8.35 0.34 1.13
CA VAL A 170 -7.99 1.38 0.15
C VAL A 170 -8.18 2.78 0.74
N ILE A 171 -9.25 3.00 1.51
CA ILE A 171 -9.47 4.29 2.19
C ILE A 171 -8.34 4.56 3.19
N VAL A 172 -7.92 3.57 3.97
CA VAL A 172 -6.78 3.68 4.89
C VAL A 172 -5.49 3.97 4.13
N GLU A 173 -5.26 3.34 2.98
CA GLU A 173 -4.08 3.62 2.14
C GLU A 173 -4.02 5.08 1.69
N HIS A 174 -5.16 5.66 1.26
CA HIS A 174 -5.24 7.08 0.94
C HIS A 174 -4.97 7.96 2.16
N ILE A 175 -5.54 7.64 3.33
CA ILE A 175 -5.25 8.37 4.58
C ILE A 175 -3.75 8.33 4.88
N LEU A 176 -3.12 7.17 4.84
CA LEU A 176 -1.69 7.01 5.08
C LEU A 176 -0.84 7.84 4.10
N SER A 177 -1.22 7.86 2.81
CA SER A 177 -0.54 8.66 1.79
C SER A 177 -0.57 10.17 2.09
N PHE A 178 -1.68 10.69 2.63
CA PHE A 178 -1.78 12.10 3.02
C PHE A 178 -1.12 12.40 4.36
N MET A 179 -1.00 11.40 5.25
CA MET A 179 -0.43 11.55 6.58
C MET A 179 1.07 11.27 6.63
N ALA A 180 1.66 10.79 5.55
CA ALA A 180 3.10 10.60 5.45
C ALA A 180 3.83 11.91 5.73
N LYS A 181 4.71 11.88 6.75
CA LYS A 181 5.36 13.09 7.29
C LYS A 181 6.38 13.71 6.36
N GLU A 182 7.06 12.89 5.58
CA GLU A 182 8.20 13.29 4.76
C GLU A 182 8.02 12.72 3.35
N HIS A 183 8.05 13.61 2.38
CA HIS A 183 8.13 13.24 0.96
C HIS A 183 9.58 13.37 0.49
N ASP A 184 10.50 12.82 1.28
CA ASP A 184 11.94 12.91 1.07
C ASP A 184 12.45 12.12 -0.15
N LEU A 185 11.60 11.22 -0.69
CA LEU A 185 11.85 10.51 -1.94
C LEU A 185 11.08 11.13 -3.13
N ALA A 186 10.50 12.33 -2.96
CA ALA A 186 9.79 13.00 -4.04
C ALA A 186 10.72 13.28 -5.24
N GLY A 187 10.21 13.04 -6.45
CA GLY A 187 10.97 13.19 -7.69
C GLY A 187 11.89 12.00 -8.02
N LYS A 188 12.05 11.02 -7.13
CA LYS A 188 12.82 9.80 -7.38
C LYS A 188 11.95 8.67 -7.93
N HIS A 189 12.49 7.88 -8.85
CA HIS A 189 11.84 6.68 -9.39
C HIS A 189 12.51 5.42 -8.82
N TYR A 190 11.71 4.59 -8.16
CA TYR A 190 12.11 3.29 -7.62
C TYR A 190 11.55 2.17 -8.47
N LEU A 191 12.42 1.32 -9.02
CA LEU A 191 12.07 0.07 -9.67
C LEU A 191 12.32 -1.08 -8.69
N ILE A 192 11.27 -1.79 -8.30
CA ILE A 192 11.35 -2.80 -7.24
C ILE A 192 10.85 -4.13 -7.81
N SER A 193 11.60 -5.21 -7.59
CA SER A 193 11.11 -6.56 -7.90
C SER A 193 10.61 -7.27 -6.65
N ALA A 194 9.55 -8.09 -6.77
CA ALA A 194 8.95 -8.82 -5.66
C ALA A 194 8.41 -10.20 -6.08
N GLY A 195 8.16 -11.03 -5.09
CA GLY A 195 7.56 -12.34 -5.29
C GLY A 195 8.50 -13.38 -5.87
N PRO A 196 8.03 -14.63 -6.02
CA PRO A 196 8.76 -15.70 -6.68
C PRO A 196 8.55 -15.66 -8.19
N THR A 197 9.43 -16.31 -8.94
CA THR A 197 9.12 -16.72 -10.31
C THR A 197 8.57 -18.15 -10.34
N GLN A 198 7.86 -18.49 -11.38
CA GLN A 198 7.29 -19.82 -11.65
C GLN A 198 7.83 -20.32 -12.98
N GLU A 199 8.63 -21.37 -12.91
CA GLU A 199 9.27 -21.98 -14.08
C GLU A 199 8.46 -23.19 -14.52
N ALA A 200 7.69 -23.03 -15.60
CA ALA A 200 6.74 -24.04 -16.04
C ALA A 200 7.43 -25.31 -16.55
N ILE A 201 6.98 -26.45 -16.07
CA ILE A 201 7.34 -27.80 -16.58
C ILE A 201 6.38 -28.15 -17.72
N ASP A 202 5.09 -27.91 -17.49
CA ASP A 202 3.99 -28.15 -18.43
C ASP A 202 2.86 -27.15 -18.11
N PRO A 203 1.70 -27.14 -18.81
CA PRO A 203 0.61 -26.22 -18.54
C PRO A 203 0.03 -26.27 -17.12
N VAL A 204 0.37 -27.29 -16.32
CA VAL A 204 -0.22 -27.55 -15.00
C VAL A 204 0.77 -27.39 -13.87
N ARG A 205 2.07 -27.72 -14.09
CA ARG A 205 3.09 -27.79 -13.05
C ARG A 205 4.24 -26.83 -13.31
N TYR A 206 4.81 -26.31 -12.24
CA TYR A 206 5.95 -25.41 -12.27
C TYR A 206 6.86 -25.61 -11.04
N ILE A 207 8.09 -25.14 -11.15
CA ILE A 207 9.05 -25.01 -10.07
C ILE A 207 9.00 -23.57 -9.58
N THR A 208 9.03 -23.35 -8.28
CA THR A 208 8.99 -22.01 -7.69
C THR A 208 9.68 -21.97 -6.33
N ASN A 209 9.98 -20.75 -5.86
CA ASN A 209 10.49 -20.49 -4.52
C ASN A 209 9.34 -20.20 -3.54
N HIS A 210 9.58 -20.42 -2.24
CA HIS A 210 8.58 -20.15 -1.18
C HIS A 210 8.31 -18.67 -0.88
N SER A 211 8.81 -17.75 -1.69
CA SER A 211 8.63 -16.32 -1.47
C SER A 211 7.16 -15.90 -1.49
N SER A 212 6.73 -15.18 -0.47
CA SER A 212 5.40 -14.57 -0.41
C SER A 212 5.32 -13.17 -1.05
N GLY A 213 6.45 -12.55 -1.40
CA GLY A 213 6.52 -11.18 -1.92
C GLY A 213 6.37 -10.07 -0.87
N LYS A 214 6.04 -10.39 0.39
CA LYS A 214 5.71 -9.39 1.42
C LYS A 214 6.79 -8.30 1.59
N MET A 215 8.07 -8.62 1.52
CA MET A 215 9.14 -7.63 1.73
C MET A 215 9.21 -6.62 0.58
N GLY A 216 9.20 -7.08 -0.69
CA GLY A 216 9.20 -6.19 -1.85
C GLY A 216 7.96 -5.29 -1.91
N TYR A 217 6.79 -5.82 -1.54
CA TYR A 217 5.57 -5.03 -1.43
C TYR A 217 5.63 -4.01 -0.28
N ALA A 218 6.25 -4.33 0.85
CA ALA A 218 6.47 -3.39 1.94
C ALA A 218 7.42 -2.25 1.52
N ILE A 219 8.50 -2.56 0.80
CA ILE A 219 9.42 -1.55 0.26
C ILE A 219 8.69 -0.64 -0.74
N ALA A 220 7.90 -1.21 -1.65
CA ALA A 220 7.12 -0.44 -2.62
C ALA A 220 6.11 0.49 -1.94
N LYS A 221 5.41 0.01 -0.92
CA LYS A 221 4.49 0.80 -0.09
C LYS A 221 5.21 1.96 0.60
N MET A 222 6.31 1.68 1.30
CA MET A 222 7.03 2.70 2.06
C MET A 222 7.67 3.75 1.13
N ALA A 223 8.26 3.33 0.00
CA ALA A 223 8.78 4.27 -1.00
C ALA A 223 7.67 5.18 -1.55
N ARG A 224 6.49 4.61 -1.85
CA ARG A 224 5.34 5.39 -2.32
C ARG A 224 4.83 6.37 -1.26
N LEU A 225 4.75 5.96 0.01
CA LEU A 225 4.38 6.83 1.13
C LEU A 225 5.36 7.98 1.32
N ARG A 226 6.65 7.76 1.06
CA ARG A 226 7.71 8.79 1.11
C ARG A 226 7.80 9.63 -0.18
N GLY A 227 6.82 9.51 -1.09
CA GLY A 227 6.66 10.39 -2.24
C GLY A 227 7.33 9.91 -3.54
N ALA A 228 7.97 8.74 -3.56
CA ALA A 228 8.59 8.20 -4.76
C ALA A 228 7.56 7.83 -5.85
N LYS A 229 7.96 7.91 -7.11
CA LYS A 229 7.34 7.13 -8.18
C LYS A 229 7.83 5.68 -8.04
N VAL A 230 6.91 4.71 -8.02
CA VAL A 230 7.26 3.31 -7.78
C VAL A 230 6.71 2.44 -8.90
N THR A 231 7.59 1.68 -9.54
CA THR A 231 7.24 0.57 -10.44
C THR A 231 7.59 -0.75 -9.75
N LEU A 232 6.60 -1.61 -9.55
CA LEU A 232 6.74 -2.90 -8.88
C LEU A 232 6.61 -4.03 -9.91
N VAL A 233 7.71 -4.70 -10.23
CA VAL A 233 7.72 -5.90 -11.07
C VAL A 233 7.51 -7.10 -10.17
N SER A 234 6.35 -7.74 -10.27
CA SER A 234 5.97 -8.81 -9.33
C SER A 234 5.71 -10.15 -10.00
N GLY A 235 6.39 -11.18 -9.52
CA GLY A 235 5.97 -12.56 -9.74
C GLY A 235 4.64 -12.87 -9.04
N PRO A 236 4.07 -14.08 -9.23
CA PRO A 236 2.75 -14.43 -8.74
C PRO A 236 2.68 -14.43 -7.21
N VAL A 237 1.86 -13.57 -6.64
CA VAL A 237 1.59 -13.45 -5.20
C VAL A 237 0.11 -13.12 -4.95
N ASN A 238 -0.36 -13.33 -3.71
CA ASN A 238 -1.72 -13.01 -3.29
C ASN A 238 -1.81 -11.64 -2.57
N ILE A 239 -0.88 -10.72 -2.85
CA ILE A 239 -0.84 -9.38 -2.24
C ILE A 239 -1.25 -8.37 -3.29
N LYS A 240 -2.11 -7.43 -2.92
CA LYS A 240 -2.43 -6.28 -3.76
C LYS A 240 -1.38 -5.18 -3.55
N PRO A 241 -0.96 -4.49 -4.61
CA PRO A 241 -0.06 -3.35 -4.49
C PRO A 241 -0.75 -2.20 -3.73
N PHE A 242 0.04 -1.40 -3.03
CA PHE A 242 -0.43 -0.16 -2.41
C PHE A 242 -0.91 0.84 -3.48
N CYS A 243 -1.86 1.69 -3.13
CA CYS A 243 -2.41 2.66 -4.07
C CYS A 243 -1.33 3.59 -4.65
N GLY A 244 -1.36 3.79 -5.96
CA GLY A 244 -0.39 4.62 -6.69
C GLY A 244 0.96 3.95 -6.96
N VAL A 245 1.09 2.64 -6.73
CA VAL A 245 2.20 1.81 -7.21
C VAL A 245 1.85 1.28 -8.60
N ASP A 246 2.76 1.46 -9.56
CA ASP A 246 2.63 0.91 -10.92
C ASP A 246 3.06 -0.57 -10.92
N LEU A 247 2.09 -1.49 -11.07
CA LEU A 247 2.31 -2.93 -11.02
C LEU A 247 2.58 -3.49 -12.42
N VAL A 248 3.70 -4.17 -12.57
CA VAL A 248 4.07 -4.95 -13.76
C VAL A 248 4.08 -6.44 -13.39
N PRO A 249 3.01 -7.20 -13.68
CA PRO A 249 2.96 -8.61 -13.36
C PRO A 249 3.83 -9.41 -14.32
N VAL A 250 4.58 -10.37 -13.79
CA VAL A 250 5.42 -11.31 -14.54
C VAL A 250 5.22 -12.72 -14.00
N LYS A 251 5.68 -13.74 -14.73
CA LYS A 251 5.51 -15.13 -14.30
C LYS A 251 6.84 -15.85 -14.16
N SER A 252 7.67 -15.83 -15.19
CA SER A 252 8.95 -16.55 -15.23
C SER A 252 10.15 -15.64 -14.91
N ALA A 253 11.32 -16.26 -14.69
CA ALA A 253 12.59 -15.54 -14.58
C ALA A 253 12.91 -14.74 -15.86
N ALA A 254 12.58 -15.27 -17.02
CA ALA A 254 12.74 -14.58 -18.30
C ALA A 254 11.86 -13.33 -18.40
N ASP A 255 10.57 -13.42 -17.99
CA ASP A 255 9.68 -12.27 -17.95
C ASP A 255 10.19 -11.21 -16.97
N MET A 256 10.66 -11.64 -15.78
CA MET A 256 11.23 -10.75 -14.77
C MET A 256 12.47 -10.04 -15.31
N PHE A 257 13.37 -10.77 -15.98
CA PHE A 257 14.56 -10.19 -16.61
C PHE A 257 14.16 -9.12 -17.62
N GLN A 258 13.27 -9.42 -18.56
CA GLN A 258 12.84 -8.48 -19.59
C GLN A 258 12.15 -7.26 -18.98
N ALA A 259 11.23 -7.47 -18.01
CA ALA A 259 10.48 -6.38 -17.40
C ALA A 259 11.36 -5.42 -16.59
N VAL A 260 12.37 -5.94 -15.88
CA VAL A 260 13.29 -5.15 -15.07
C VAL A 260 14.30 -4.42 -15.96
N THR A 261 14.97 -5.14 -16.88
CA THR A 261 16.04 -4.55 -17.70
C THR A 261 15.54 -3.47 -18.65
N SER A 262 14.33 -3.64 -19.21
CA SER A 262 13.72 -2.62 -20.09
C SER A 262 13.32 -1.32 -19.37
N ARG A 263 13.26 -1.32 -18.03
CA ARG A 263 12.83 -0.17 -17.21
C ARG A 263 13.95 0.38 -16.32
N SER A 264 15.04 -0.36 -16.15
CA SER A 264 16.09 -0.02 -15.19
C SER A 264 16.76 1.34 -15.51
N ALA A 265 16.94 1.68 -16.76
CA ALA A 265 17.58 2.93 -17.17
C ALA A 265 16.85 4.20 -16.75
N GLU A 266 15.53 4.12 -16.50
CA GLU A 266 14.69 5.24 -16.09
C GLU A 266 14.58 5.38 -14.56
N ALA A 267 15.11 4.42 -13.79
CA ALA A 267 15.01 4.40 -12.34
C ALA A 267 16.25 5.00 -11.67
N ASP A 268 16.04 5.81 -10.64
CA ASP A 268 17.13 6.29 -9.77
C ASP A 268 17.64 5.18 -8.85
N VAL A 269 16.73 4.30 -8.42
CA VAL A 269 17.04 3.19 -7.52
C VAL A 269 16.39 1.91 -8.04
N VAL A 270 17.17 0.85 -8.13
CA VAL A 270 16.69 -0.50 -8.49
C VAL A 270 16.87 -1.44 -7.30
N ILE A 271 15.78 -2.06 -6.83
CA ILE A 271 15.80 -2.98 -5.68
C ILE A 271 15.33 -4.36 -6.11
N MET A 272 16.27 -5.32 -6.17
CA MET A 272 16.01 -6.72 -6.50
C MET A 272 15.67 -7.50 -5.23
N CYS A 273 14.37 -7.54 -4.88
CA CYS A 273 13.82 -8.25 -3.71
C CYS A 273 13.02 -9.51 -4.07
N SER A 274 12.91 -9.83 -5.36
CA SER A 274 12.26 -11.05 -5.85
C SER A 274 13.09 -12.30 -5.58
N ALA A 275 12.42 -13.44 -5.41
CA ALA A 275 13.04 -14.75 -5.35
C ALA A 275 12.99 -15.39 -6.76
N VAL A 276 13.89 -14.96 -7.61
CA VAL A 276 14.04 -15.49 -8.97
C VAL A 276 14.62 -16.90 -8.90
N ALA A 277 14.07 -17.84 -9.66
CA ALA A 277 14.62 -19.18 -9.76
C ALA A 277 15.95 -19.15 -10.54
N ASP A 278 17.00 -19.80 -10.01
CA ASP A 278 18.31 -19.94 -10.66
C ASP A 278 18.29 -20.91 -11.84
N TYR A 279 17.27 -21.78 -11.87
CA TYR A 279 17.11 -22.82 -12.88
C TYR A 279 15.67 -22.87 -13.39
N THR A 280 15.51 -23.17 -14.67
CA THR A 280 14.23 -23.41 -15.35
C THR A 280 14.30 -24.72 -16.13
N PRO A 281 13.18 -25.44 -16.36
CA PRO A 281 13.18 -26.63 -17.22
C PRO A 281 13.80 -26.33 -18.57
N ALA A 282 14.72 -27.21 -19.01
CA ALA A 282 15.40 -27.06 -20.30
C ALA A 282 14.40 -27.14 -21.47
N VAL A 283 13.37 -27.98 -21.32
CA VAL A 283 12.30 -28.20 -22.29
C VAL A 283 10.95 -28.01 -21.58
N TYR A 284 10.09 -27.19 -22.17
CA TYR A 284 8.68 -27.05 -21.77
C TYR A 284 7.85 -28.09 -22.51
N ALA A 285 6.98 -28.80 -21.80
CA ALA A 285 6.05 -29.75 -22.41
C ALA A 285 4.70 -29.07 -22.71
N ASP A 286 4.31 -29.00 -23.99
CA ASP A 286 3.02 -28.38 -24.41
C ASP A 286 1.79 -29.11 -23.88
N GLN A 287 1.95 -30.39 -23.48
CA GLN A 287 0.90 -31.20 -22.89
C GLN A 287 1.30 -31.62 -21.48
N LYS A 288 0.30 -31.76 -20.59
CA LYS A 288 0.54 -32.29 -19.25
C LYS A 288 1.31 -33.63 -19.35
N VAL A 289 2.49 -33.67 -18.78
CA VAL A 289 3.31 -34.88 -18.71
C VAL A 289 2.54 -35.97 -17.97
N LYS A 290 2.19 -37.05 -18.66
CA LYS A 290 1.45 -38.17 -18.07
C LYS A 290 2.35 -38.99 -17.13
N LYS A 291 1.73 -39.56 -16.10
CA LYS A 291 2.40 -40.47 -15.20
C LYS A 291 2.78 -41.76 -15.94
N HIS A 292 4.04 -42.14 -15.87
CA HIS A 292 4.57 -43.41 -16.39
C HIS A 292 5.05 -44.27 -15.23
N ASP A 293 5.28 -45.57 -15.46
CA ASP A 293 5.93 -46.46 -14.50
C ASP A 293 7.43 -46.07 -14.43
N GLY A 294 7.84 -45.48 -13.31
CA GLY A 294 9.19 -45.00 -13.06
C GLY A 294 9.26 -43.54 -12.60
N ASP A 295 10.48 -43.12 -12.27
CA ASP A 295 10.74 -41.75 -11.81
C ASP A 295 10.74 -40.74 -12.95
N LEU A 296 10.24 -39.53 -12.68
CA LEU A 296 10.31 -38.42 -13.62
C LEU A 296 11.60 -37.64 -13.39
N GLN A 297 12.45 -37.55 -14.40
CA GLN A 297 13.63 -36.69 -14.41
C GLN A 297 13.32 -35.43 -15.23
N ILE A 298 13.69 -34.28 -14.68
CA ILE A 298 13.52 -32.97 -15.33
C ILE A 298 14.91 -32.37 -15.50
N GLU A 299 15.33 -32.20 -16.74
CA GLU A 299 16.56 -31.47 -17.05
C GLU A 299 16.34 -29.98 -16.83
N LEU A 300 17.29 -29.33 -16.12
CA LEU A 300 17.24 -27.92 -15.80
C LEU A 300 18.39 -27.18 -16.48
N LYS A 301 18.11 -25.97 -16.95
CA LYS A 301 19.10 -25.00 -17.45
C LYS A 301 19.11 -23.75 -16.57
N ARG A 302 20.23 -23.04 -16.52
CA ARG A 302 20.37 -21.79 -15.78
C ARG A 302 19.48 -20.70 -16.36
N THR A 303 18.91 -19.87 -15.50
CA THR A 303 18.22 -18.63 -15.85
C THR A 303 19.21 -17.47 -16.01
N GLN A 304 18.73 -16.33 -16.46
CA GLN A 304 19.53 -15.11 -16.60
C GLN A 304 19.78 -14.47 -15.23
N ASP A 305 21.01 -14.02 -15.00
CA ASP A 305 21.40 -13.32 -13.78
C ASP A 305 21.02 -11.84 -13.86
N ILE A 306 19.82 -11.51 -13.37
CA ILE A 306 19.26 -10.15 -13.45
C ILE A 306 20.14 -9.15 -12.69
N LEU A 307 20.53 -9.48 -11.44
CA LEU A 307 21.32 -8.57 -10.61
C LEU A 307 22.72 -8.32 -11.20
N GLY A 308 23.36 -9.37 -11.76
CA GLY A 308 24.63 -9.23 -12.45
C GLY A 308 24.52 -8.34 -13.68
N TRP A 309 23.53 -8.59 -14.52
CA TRP A 309 23.29 -7.76 -15.70
C TRP A 309 23.06 -6.28 -15.34
N LEU A 310 22.24 -6.02 -14.30
CA LEU A 310 21.99 -4.65 -13.82
C LEU A 310 23.28 -3.97 -13.37
N GLY A 311 24.13 -4.66 -12.60
CA GLY A 311 25.40 -4.10 -12.13
C GLY A 311 26.38 -3.74 -13.24
N GLU A 312 26.38 -4.52 -14.33
CA GLU A 312 27.20 -4.26 -15.53
C GLU A 312 26.68 -3.11 -16.39
N HIS A 313 25.38 -2.80 -16.32
CA HIS A 313 24.72 -1.86 -17.23
C HIS A 313 24.13 -0.63 -16.53
N LYS A 314 24.21 -0.53 -15.20
CA LYS A 314 23.62 0.59 -14.46
C LYS A 314 24.30 1.92 -14.79
N PRO A 315 23.53 3.03 -14.90
CA PRO A 315 24.09 4.39 -14.93
C PRO A 315 24.88 4.71 -13.64
N ALA A 316 25.87 5.57 -13.75
CA ALA A 316 26.75 5.93 -12.61
C ALA A 316 26.01 6.55 -11.41
N ASN A 317 24.89 7.21 -11.65
CA ASN A 317 24.05 7.86 -10.65
C ASN A 317 22.90 6.97 -10.14
N GLN A 318 22.84 5.71 -10.57
CA GLN A 318 21.80 4.77 -10.14
C GLN A 318 22.28 3.92 -8.98
N THR A 319 21.44 3.79 -7.94
CA THR A 319 21.70 2.88 -6.81
C THR A 319 21.08 1.51 -7.09
N LEU A 320 21.90 0.46 -7.00
CA LEU A 320 21.49 -0.94 -7.18
C LEU A 320 21.52 -1.68 -5.85
N VAL A 321 20.37 -2.21 -5.45
CA VAL A 321 20.19 -2.96 -4.20
C VAL A 321 19.80 -4.40 -4.49
N GLY A 322 20.54 -5.34 -3.95
CA GLY A 322 20.22 -6.77 -4.02
C GLY A 322 19.78 -7.34 -2.68
N PHE A 323 19.05 -8.45 -2.70
CA PHE A 323 18.73 -9.23 -1.52
C PHE A 323 19.51 -10.53 -1.55
N SER A 324 19.96 -10.99 -0.37
CA SER A 324 20.50 -12.34 -0.18
C SER A 324 19.80 -13.03 0.97
N MET A 325 19.75 -14.34 0.89
CA MET A 325 19.21 -15.20 1.94
C MET A 325 20.23 -16.30 2.15
N GLU A 326 20.89 -16.28 3.29
CA GLU A 326 21.99 -17.18 3.60
C GLU A 326 21.68 -17.97 4.87
N THR A 327 22.10 -19.23 4.88
CA THR A 327 22.01 -20.12 6.06
C THR A 327 23.27 -20.08 6.90
N GLU A 328 24.43 -19.83 6.27
CA GLU A 328 25.75 -19.78 6.88
C GLU A 328 26.60 -18.66 6.26
N ASN A 329 27.59 -18.16 7.01
CA ASN A 329 28.55 -17.13 6.55
C ASN A 329 27.91 -15.91 5.89
N LEU A 330 26.80 -15.42 6.48
CA LEU A 330 25.94 -14.37 5.92
C LEU A 330 26.73 -13.15 5.42
N ILE A 331 27.67 -12.64 6.23
CA ILE A 331 28.40 -11.40 5.89
C ILE A 331 29.39 -11.65 4.75
N GLU A 332 30.14 -12.75 4.80
CA GLU A 332 31.15 -13.07 3.79
C GLU A 332 30.52 -13.34 2.42
N ASN A 333 29.49 -14.19 2.39
CA ASN A 333 28.76 -14.53 1.17
C ASN A 333 28.09 -13.29 0.55
N SER A 334 27.50 -12.44 1.38
CA SER A 334 26.84 -11.23 0.92
C SER A 334 27.83 -10.16 0.44
N ARG A 335 29.02 -10.03 1.05
CA ARG A 335 30.10 -9.18 0.53
C ARG A 335 30.64 -9.70 -0.82
N ALA A 336 30.85 -10.99 -0.95
CA ALA A 336 31.25 -11.59 -2.23
C ALA A 336 30.20 -11.32 -3.32
N LYS A 337 28.91 -11.42 -2.96
CA LYS A 337 27.79 -11.10 -3.86
C LYS A 337 27.77 -9.62 -4.24
N LEU A 338 27.97 -8.70 -3.28
CA LEU A 338 28.04 -7.25 -3.52
C LEU A 338 29.06 -6.93 -4.62
N LEU A 339 30.29 -7.43 -4.43
CA LEU A 339 31.40 -7.18 -5.37
C LEU A 339 31.16 -7.84 -6.72
N LYS A 340 30.77 -9.11 -6.73
CA LYS A 340 30.53 -9.89 -7.97
C LYS A 340 29.41 -9.31 -8.82
N LYS A 341 28.38 -8.68 -8.18
CA LYS A 341 27.21 -8.14 -8.85
C LYS A 341 27.27 -6.63 -9.05
N HIS A 342 28.36 -5.98 -8.67
CA HIS A 342 28.52 -4.52 -8.73
C HIS A 342 27.33 -3.78 -8.10
N ALA A 343 26.76 -4.34 -7.03
CA ALA A 343 25.68 -3.72 -6.28
C ALA A 343 26.23 -2.71 -5.27
N ASP A 344 25.44 -1.68 -4.94
CA ASP A 344 25.80 -0.68 -3.95
C ASP A 344 25.43 -1.11 -2.53
N LEU A 345 24.37 -1.95 -2.43
CA LEU A 345 23.88 -2.50 -1.17
C LEU A 345 23.37 -3.92 -1.33
N ILE A 346 23.67 -4.78 -0.38
CA ILE A 346 23.02 -6.07 -0.20
C ILE A 346 22.26 -6.08 1.13
N CYS A 347 20.96 -6.37 1.06
CA CYS A 347 20.11 -6.63 2.20
C CYS A 347 20.11 -8.13 2.50
N ALA A 348 20.87 -8.55 3.50
CA ALA A 348 21.06 -9.95 3.84
C ALA A 348 20.05 -10.39 4.92
N ASN A 349 19.25 -11.42 4.61
CA ASN A 349 18.31 -12.05 5.53
C ASN A 349 18.93 -13.30 6.13
N SER A 350 18.87 -13.43 7.47
CA SER A 350 19.20 -14.67 8.17
C SER A 350 17.95 -15.55 8.30
N ILE A 351 18.06 -16.82 7.94
CA ILE A 351 17.02 -17.83 8.17
C ILE A 351 17.18 -18.49 9.56
N ALA A 352 18.30 -18.29 10.23
CA ALA A 352 18.57 -18.85 11.55
C ALA A 352 17.74 -18.12 12.62
N GLY A 353 16.63 -18.73 13.08
CA GLY A 353 15.90 -18.22 14.24
C GLY A 353 14.38 -18.12 14.13
N GLY A 354 13.69 -19.05 13.51
CA GLY A 354 12.23 -19.29 13.68
C GLY A 354 11.23 -18.14 13.42
N ASN A 355 11.60 -16.89 13.66
CA ASN A 355 10.75 -15.68 13.53
C ASN A 355 11.15 -14.79 12.34
N THR A 356 11.99 -15.30 11.44
CA THR A 356 12.45 -14.59 10.23
C THR A 356 12.22 -15.48 9.01
N GLY A 357 11.87 -14.90 7.85
CA GLY A 357 11.69 -15.67 6.62
C GLY A 357 10.51 -15.21 5.75
N PHE A 358 10.13 -16.05 4.78
CA PHE A 358 9.17 -15.67 3.73
C PHE A 358 7.74 -15.44 4.20
N ALA A 359 7.26 -16.21 5.18
CA ALA A 359 5.84 -16.24 5.58
C ALA A 359 5.48 -15.34 6.76
N VAL A 360 6.46 -14.89 7.56
CA VAL A 360 6.24 -14.08 8.76
C VAL A 360 6.17 -12.57 8.44
N ASP A 361 5.57 -11.80 9.35
CA ASP A 361 5.39 -10.34 9.18
C ASP A 361 6.56 -9.52 9.73
N THR A 362 7.49 -10.16 10.46
CA THR A 362 8.72 -9.55 10.97
C THR A 362 9.92 -9.92 10.10
N ASN A 363 10.99 -9.12 10.20
CA ASN A 363 12.26 -9.40 9.54
C ASN A 363 13.45 -8.89 10.38
N LYS A 364 14.60 -9.55 10.22
CA LYS A 364 15.91 -9.10 10.71
C LYS A 364 16.86 -9.07 9.52
N VAL A 365 17.28 -7.87 9.12
CA VAL A 365 18.11 -7.65 7.94
C VAL A 365 19.44 -7.07 8.35
N THR A 366 20.52 -7.53 7.72
CA THR A 366 21.83 -6.89 7.78
C THR A 366 22.09 -6.17 6.46
N LEU A 367 22.36 -4.88 6.53
CA LEU A 367 22.71 -4.03 5.40
C LEU A 367 24.22 -4.09 5.19
N ILE A 368 24.66 -4.43 3.97
CA ILE A 368 26.05 -4.61 3.62
C ILE A 368 26.36 -3.76 2.40
N SER A 369 27.17 -2.73 2.60
CA SER A 369 27.74 -1.88 1.54
C SER A 369 29.26 -2.09 1.43
N SER A 370 29.90 -1.39 0.52
CA SER A 370 31.37 -1.35 0.43
C SER A 370 32.04 -0.74 1.65
N GLN A 371 31.32 0.14 2.38
CA GLN A 371 31.87 0.95 3.48
C GLN A 371 31.50 0.40 4.85
N GLU A 372 30.30 -0.17 5.02
CA GLU A 372 29.82 -0.59 6.34
C GLU A 372 28.97 -1.86 6.30
N VAL A 373 28.86 -2.48 7.48
CA VAL A 373 27.91 -3.57 7.78
C VAL A 373 27.06 -3.08 8.94
N LYS A 374 25.75 -2.99 8.73
CA LYS A 374 24.77 -2.50 9.71
C LYS A 374 23.67 -3.50 9.94
N GLU A 375 23.55 -4.01 11.16
CA GLU A 375 22.41 -4.84 11.55
C GLU A 375 21.19 -3.98 11.89
N LEU A 376 20.05 -4.32 11.30
CA LEU A 376 18.78 -3.72 11.67
C LEU A 376 18.13 -4.50 12.83
N PRO A 377 17.35 -3.84 13.69
CA PRO A 377 16.60 -4.51 14.73
C PRO A 377 15.54 -5.47 14.12
N LEU A 378 15.12 -6.47 14.89
CA LEU A 378 13.96 -7.27 14.54
C LEU A 378 12.72 -6.37 14.61
N CYS A 379 12.08 -6.11 13.48
CA CYS A 379 10.91 -5.25 13.39
C CYS A 379 9.94 -5.73 12.30
N SER A 380 8.84 -5.05 12.11
CA SER A 380 7.90 -5.36 11.03
C SER A 380 8.55 -5.17 9.65
N LYS A 381 8.02 -5.82 8.62
CA LYS A 381 8.52 -5.65 7.25
C LYS A 381 8.38 -4.21 6.74
N GLU A 382 7.38 -3.47 7.19
CA GLU A 382 7.20 -2.06 6.84
C GLU A 382 8.26 -1.17 7.51
N GLU A 383 8.54 -1.38 8.79
CA GLU A 383 9.64 -0.68 9.50
C GLU A 383 11.00 -1.04 8.91
N THR A 384 11.24 -2.33 8.61
CA THR A 384 12.46 -2.76 7.91
C THR A 384 12.60 -2.07 6.56
N ALA A 385 11.53 -1.97 5.79
CA ALA A 385 11.51 -1.28 4.50
C ALA A 385 11.87 0.21 4.64
N ASP A 386 11.31 0.89 5.63
CA ASP A 386 11.61 2.30 5.90
C ASP A 386 13.07 2.53 6.28
N LEU A 387 13.63 1.65 7.12
CA LEU A 387 15.05 1.68 7.49
C LEU A 387 15.97 1.42 6.27
N ILE A 388 15.63 0.48 5.39
CA ILE A 388 16.36 0.22 4.14
C ILE A 388 16.34 1.46 3.25
N LEU A 389 15.15 2.05 3.02
CA LEU A 389 15.01 3.25 2.19
C LEU A 389 15.80 4.44 2.74
N SER A 390 15.80 4.62 4.07
CA SER A 390 16.59 5.67 4.73
C SER A 390 18.09 5.44 4.56
N HIS A 391 18.55 4.18 4.63
CA HIS A 391 19.96 3.86 4.40
C HIS A 391 20.38 4.06 2.93
N ILE A 392 19.53 3.73 1.97
CA ILE A 392 19.79 3.97 0.54
C ILE A 392 20.09 5.44 0.27
N GLN A 393 19.40 6.36 0.93
CA GLN A 393 19.65 7.81 0.78
C GLN A 393 21.03 8.25 1.29
N THR A 394 21.66 7.50 2.19
CA THR A 394 23.02 7.79 2.67
C THR A 394 24.12 7.30 1.74
N LEU A 395 23.76 6.50 0.72
CA LEU A 395 24.71 5.98 -0.29
C LEU A 395 24.82 6.88 -1.52
N ALA A 396 23.90 7.85 -1.67
CA ALA A 396 23.77 8.73 -2.82
C ALA A 396 24.70 9.95 -2.73
#